data_d8ce6d8d91b17db7d0b7910dfe9d87a6
#
_entry.id   d8ce6d8d91b17db7d0b7910dfe9d87a6
#
_cell.length_a   1.000
_cell.length_b   1.000
_cell.length_c   1.000
_cell.angle_alpha   90.00
_cell.angle_beta   90.00
_cell.angle_gamma   90.00
#
_symmetry.space_group_name_H-M   'P 1'
#
loop_
_entity.id
_entity.type
_entity.pdbx_description
1 polymer ?
#
loop_
_entity_poly.entity_id
_entity_poly.type
_entity_poly.pdbx_seq_one_letter_code
_entity_poly.pdbx_strand_id
1 'polypeptide(L)'
;TSLTNIKYGEKWSLNEIEKRKKIIERHKISNSQNLKWSVAESLPVHNDIKKRSGNYQYFIDQYKDSLINLSKKDIKVICYNFMPLIDWVRTDLNFKLDNGSIALKYNHLHVCAFENFILKSKNAKKRYTAKDIFNSKKILNKMNSSEIKLLKKSLLGGLAANDKKYSIKDLNYEIDSFREL
;
A
#
# COMPACT_ATOMS: atom_id res chain seq x y z
N THR A 1 -0.51 -13.64 6.55
CA THR A 1 0.60 -12.75 6.95
C THR A 1 1.60 -12.58 5.81
N SER A 2 2.48 -11.58 5.90
CA SER A 2 3.48 -11.19 4.89
C SER A 2 4.91 -11.24 5.44
N LEU A 3 5.91 -11.23 4.56
CA LEU A 3 7.32 -11.06 4.89
C LEU A 3 7.76 -9.62 4.59
N THR A 4 7.65 -8.75 5.59
CA THR A 4 7.96 -7.31 5.46
C THR A 4 9.46 -6.99 5.52
N ASN A 5 10.29 -7.97 5.87
CA ASN A 5 11.74 -7.83 5.93
C ASN A 5 12.44 -8.14 4.60
N ILE A 6 11.72 -8.61 3.60
CA ILE A 6 12.24 -8.85 2.25
C ILE A 6 12.07 -7.58 1.42
N LYS A 7 13.12 -7.22 0.68
CA LYS A 7 13.08 -6.07 -0.23
C LYS A 7 11.99 -6.25 -1.27
N TYR A 8 11.30 -5.16 -1.59
CA TYR A 8 10.20 -5.13 -2.56
C TYR A 8 10.60 -5.73 -3.91
N GLY A 9 9.84 -6.73 -4.36
CA GLY A 9 10.07 -7.45 -5.61
C GLY A 9 11.05 -8.62 -5.53
N GLU A 10 11.78 -8.78 -4.42
CA GLU A 10 12.73 -9.87 -4.25
C GLU A 10 12.04 -11.16 -3.78
N LYS A 11 12.67 -12.27 -4.10
CA LYS A 11 12.20 -13.62 -3.78
C LYS A 11 12.07 -13.87 -2.28
N TRP A 12 10.95 -14.42 -1.86
CA TRP A 12 10.77 -14.98 -0.53
C TRP A 12 11.48 -16.32 -0.44
N SER A 13 12.64 -16.36 0.22
CA SER A 13 13.42 -17.58 0.36
C SER A 13 12.76 -18.60 1.29
N LEU A 14 13.06 -19.89 1.10
CA LEU A 14 12.58 -20.96 1.97
C LEU A 14 12.93 -20.72 3.43
N ASN A 15 14.11 -20.17 3.73
CA ASN A 15 14.56 -19.88 5.08
C ASN A 15 13.69 -18.78 5.74
N GLU A 16 13.40 -17.69 5.05
CA GLU A 16 12.58 -16.61 5.60
C GLU A 16 11.11 -17.03 5.78
N ILE A 17 10.57 -17.83 4.86
CA ILE A 17 9.25 -18.44 4.99
C ILE A 17 9.21 -19.37 6.22
N GLU A 18 10.22 -20.22 6.39
CA GLU A 18 10.32 -21.14 7.52
C GLU A 18 10.43 -20.39 8.86
N LYS A 19 11.26 -19.36 8.94
CA LYS A 19 11.36 -18.50 10.14
C LYS A 19 10.01 -17.92 10.53
N ARG A 20 9.27 -17.35 9.55
CA ARG A 20 7.95 -16.78 9.79
C ARG A 20 6.94 -17.84 10.21
N LYS A 21 6.94 -19.00 9.54
CA LYS A 21 6.08 -20.12 9.86
C LYS A 21 6.28 -20.58 11.30
N LYS A 22 7.54 -20.77 11.73
CA LYS A 22 7.86 -21.15 13.11
C LYS A 22 7.37 -20.11 14.14
N ILE A 23 7.48 -18.82 13.84
CA ILE A 23 6.96 -17.75 14.72
C ILE A 23 5.46 -17.90 14.92
N ILE A 24 4.70 -18.16 13.86
CA ILE A 24 3.24 -18.29 13.91
C ILE A 24 2.83 -19.57 14.61
N GLU A 25 3.42 -20.70 14.21
CA GLU A 25 3.00 -22.04 14.64
C GLU A 25 3.42 -22.39 16.07
N ARG A 26 4.35 -21.62 16.69
CA ARG A 26 4.66 -21.76 18.12
C ARG A 26 3.52 -21.26 19.04
N HIS A 27 2.60 -20.43 18.52
CA HIS A 27 1.48 -19.93 19.31
C HIS A 27 0.35 -20.94 19.33
N LYS A 28 -0.03 -21.36 20.55
CA LYS A 28 -1.12 -22.29 20.79
C LYS A 28 -2.46 -21.55 20.86
N ILE A 29 -3.49 -22.10 20.25
CA ILE A 29 -4.88 -21.67 20.40
C ILE A 29 -5.51 -22.41 21.58
N SER A 30 -5.16 -23.71 21.75
CA SER A 30 -5.59 -24.58 22.84
C SER A 30 -4.50 -25.61 23.12
N ASN A 31 -4.73 -26.50 24.12
CA ASN A 31 -3.79 -27.57 24.45
C ASN A 31 -3.49 -28.53 23.27
N SER A 32 -4.37 -28.59 22.26
CA SER A 32 -4.27 -29.49 21.12
C SER A 32 -4.11 -28.82 19.77
N GLN A 33 -4.16 -27.47 19.70
CA GLN A 33 -4.15 -26.73 18.43
C GLN A 33 -3.18 -25.56 18.43
N ASN A 34 -2.33 -25.51 17.41
CA ASN A 34 -1.45 -24.38 17.14
C ASN A 34 -2.05 -23.48 16.03
N LEU A 35 -1.65 -22.22 16.01
CA LEU A 35 -1.89 -21.37 14.84
C LEU A 35 -1.22 -22.01 13.62
N LYS A 36 -1.89 -21.92 12.47
CA LYS A 36 -1.34 -22.39 11.19
C LYS A 36 -1.24 -21.23 10.21
N TRP A 37 -0.11 -21.11 9.52
CA TRP A 37 0.01 -20.15 8.42
C TRP A 37 -0.51 -20.78 7.13
N SER A 38 -1.78 -20.54 6.82
CA SER A 38 -2.47 -21.09 5.65
C SER A 38 -2.52 -20.14 4.46
N VAL A 39 -2.42 -18.82 4.69
CA VAL A 39 -2.51 -17.78 3.65
C VAL A 39 -1.32 -16.83 3.74
N ALA A 40 -0.56 -16.72 2.65
CA ALA A 40 0.40 -15.64 2.47
C ALA A 40 -0.34 -14.42 1.90
N GLU A 41 -0.33 -13.33 2.65
CA GLU A 41 -0.94 -12.08 2.23
C GLU A 41 0.13 -11.11 1.72
N SER A 42 -0.26 -10.30 0.75
CA SER A 42 0.57 -9.21 0.22
C SER A 42 1.93 -9.67 -0.31
N LEU A 43 1.97 -10.78 -1.05
CA LEU A 43 3.14 -11.08 -1.88
C LEU A 43 3.25 -9.96 -2.93
N PRO A 44 4.30 -9.10 -2.87
CA PRO A 44 4.31 -7.88 -3.67
C PRO A 44 4.53 -8.17 -5.16
N VAL A 45 3.69 -7.59 -6.00
CA VAL A 45 3.94 -7.53 -7.45
C VAL A 45 4.73 -6.26 -7.75
N HIS A 46 5.95 -6.37 -8.26
CA HIS A 46 6.83 -5.22 -8.52
C HIS A 46 6.21 -4.25 -9.55
N ASN A 47 6.52 -2.95 -9.44
CA ASN A 47 6.00 -1.93 -10.34
C ASN A 47 6.43 -2.14 -11.80
N ASP A 48 7.62 -2.69 -12.03
CA ASP A 48 8.08 -3.00 -13.39
C ASP A 48 7.18 -4.06 -14.06
N ILE A 49 6.68 -5.05 -13.30
CA ILE A 49 5.70 -6.00 -13.81
C ILE A 49 4.41 -5.28 -14.20
N LYS A 50 3.90 -4.41 -13.29
CA LYS A 50 2.65 -3.67 -13.50
C LYS A 50 2.70 -2.73 -14.70
N LYS A 51 3.86 -2.12 -14.95
CA LYS A 51 4.11 -1.22 -16.07
C LYS A 51 4.65 -1.93 -17.32
N ARG A 52 4.96 -3.21 -17.21
CA ARG A 52 5.64 -3.99 -18.25
C ARG A 52 6.89 -3.29 -18.79
N SER A 53 7.68 -2.72 -17.88
CA SER A 53 8.86 -1.91 -18.18
C SER A 53 10.06 -2.31 -17.33
N GLY A 54 11.22 -1.73 -17.59
CA GLY A 54 12.42 -2.01 -16.80
C GLY A 54 12.79 -3.49 -16.77
N ASN A 55 13.06 -4.02 -15.60
CA ASN A 55 13.51 -5.40 -15.39
C ASN A 55 12.36 -6.36 -15.04
N TYR A 56 11.18 -6.16 -15.67
CA TYR A 56 9.95 -6.86 -15.31
C TYR A 56 10.07 -8.39 -15.37
N GLN A 57 10.85 -8.93 -16.30
CA GLN A 57 11.05 -10.39 -16.42
C GLN A 57 11.77 -10.95 -15.20
N TYR A 58 12.82 -10.30 -14.72
CA TYR A 58 13.50 -10.67 -13.47
C TYR A 58 12.53 -10.73 -12.30
N PHE A 59 11.68 -9.70 -12.13
CA PHE A 59 10.71 -9.67 -11.04
C PHE A 59 9.59 -10.71 -11.20
N ILE A 60 9.20 -11.08 -12.42
CA ILE A 60 8.31 -12.21 -12.66
C ILE A 60 8.94 -13.50 -12.15
N ASP A 61 10.21 -13.73 -12.42
CA ASP A 61 10.91 -14.94 -12.01
C ASP A 61 11.08 -14.99 -10.48
N GLN A 62 11.42 -13.85 -9.82
CA GLN A 62 11.42 -13.74 -8.36
C GLN A 62 10.04 -14.05 -7.75
N TYR A 63 8.98 -13.57 -8.39
CA TYR A 63 7.60 -13.83 -7.96
C TYR A 63 7.24 -15.32 -8.08
N LYS A 64 7.53 -15.96 -9.22
CA LYS A 64 7.34 -17.41 -9.44
C LYS A 64 8.10 -18.25 -8.42
N ASP A 65 9.37 -17.91 -8.18
CA ASP A 65 10.19 -18.59 -7.17
C ASP A 65 9.59 -18.48 -5.77
N SER A 66 9.02 -17.31 -5.44
CA SER A 66 8.32 -17.10 -4.16
C SER A 66 7.09 -18.01 -4.03
N LEU A 67 6.29 -18.15 -5.11
CA LEU A 67 5.13 -19.05 -5.15
C LEU A 67 5.55 -20.51 -4.93
N ILE A 68 6.62 -20.95 -5.61
CA ILE A 68 7.17 -22.31 -5.47
C ILE A 68 7.64 -22.54 -4.02
N ASN A 69 8.35 -21.57 -3.43
CA ASN A 69 8.85 -21.67 -2.07
C ASN A 69 7.72 -21.73 -1.02
N LEU A 70 6.66 -20.93 -1.21
CA LEU A 70 5.46 -20.97 -0.36
C LEU A 70 4.76 -22.34 -0.47
N SER A 71 4.58 -22.84 -1.69
CA SER A 71 4.00 -24.17 -1.93
C SER A 71 4.78 -25.28 -1.26
N LYS A 72 6.13 -25.27 -1.31
CA LYS A 72 7.00 -26.24 -0.62
C LYS A 72 6.84 -26.20 0.90
N LYS A 73 6.30 -25.12 1.47
CA LYS A 73 5.99 -24.96 2.89
C LYS A 73 4.51 -25.14 3.21
N ASP A 74 3.74 -25.75 2.29
CA ASP A 74 2.31 -26.03 2.40
C ASP A 74 1.44 -24.77 2.57
N ILE A 75 1.90 -23.62 2.04
CA ILE A 75 1.12 -22.39 1.94
C ILE A 75 0.62 -22.26 0.51
N LYS A 76 -0.63 -22.67 0.29
CA LYS A 76 -1.21 -22.82 -1.05
C LYS A 76 -2.11 -21.65 -1.48
N VAL A 77 -2.44 -20.77 -0.54
CA VAL A 77 -3.28 -19.60 -0.82
C VAL A 77 -2.42 -18.35 -0.73
N ILE A 78 -2.34 -17.62 -1.82
CA ILE A 78 -1.59 -16.38 -1.92
C ILE A 78 -2.54 -15.24 -2.30
N CYS A 79 -2.59 -14.22 -1.45
CA CYS A 79 -3.25 -12.96 -1.74
C CYS A 79 -2.18 -11.98 -2.25
N TYR A 80 -2.25 -11.59 -3.52
CA TYR A 80 -1.30 -10.67 -4.12
C TYR A 80 -1.83 -9.23 -4.16
N ASN A 81 -0.92 -8.28 -4.15
CA ASN A 81 -1.23 -6.87 -4.31
C ASN A 81 -0.85 -6.38 -5.71
N PHE A 82 -1.84 -5.94 -6.46
CA PHE A 82 -1.65 -5.34 -7.79
C PHE A 82 -2.08 -3.87 -7.80
N MET A 83 -1.70 -3.13 -6.77
CA MET A 83 -2.07 -1.72 -6.63
C MET A 83 -1.00 -0.83 -7.26
N PRO A 84 -1.35 0.12 -8.13
CA PRO A 84 -0.40 1.08 -8.63
C PRO A 84 0.01 2.04 -7.49
N LEU A 85 1.31 2.22 -7.26
CA LEU A 85 1.97 3.21 -6.41
C LEU A 85 1.68 3.09 -4.91
N ILE A 86 0.49 3.45 -4.46
CA ILE A 86 0.09 3.54 -3.06
C ILE A 86 -0.96 2.49 -2.79
N ASP A 87 -0.71 1.66 -1.77
CA ASP A 87 -1.60 0.57 -1.42
C ASP A 87 -2.92 1.11 -0.87
N TRP A 88 -2.91 1.63 0.33
CA TRP A 88 -4.13 2.09 0.99
C TRP A 88 -4.06 3.58 1.29
N VAL A 89 -4.89 4.37 0.61
CA VAL A 89 -4.97 5.81 0.84
C VAL A 89 -5.69 6.09 2.16
N ARG A 90 -5.03 6.83 3.05
CA ARG A 90 -5.60 7.35 4.30
C ARG A 90 -5.27 8.83 4.44
N THR A 91 -6.22 9.60 4.95
CA THR A 91 -6.08 11.04 5.16
C THR A 91 -5.61 11.39 6.57
N ASP A 92 -5.81 10.45 7.50
CA ASP A 92 -5.35 10.55 8.87
C ASP A 92 -4.96 9.14 9.37
N LEU A 93 -3.77 9.02 9.93
CA LEU A 93 -3.22 7.76 10.44
C LEU A 93 -3.42 7.60 11.95
N ASN A 94 -3.88 8.65 12.62
CA ASN A 94 -4.03 8.70 14.09
C ASN A 94 -5.37 9.31 14.50
N PHE A 95 -6.43 9.03 13.74
CA PHE A 95 -7.76 9.54 14.03
C PHE A 95 -8.28 8.97 15.36
N LYS A 96 -8.55 9.86 16.31
CA LYS A 96 -9.07 9.49 17.62
C LYS A 96 -10.58 9.29 17.54
N LEU A 97 -11.05 8.12 17.98
CA LEU A 97 -12.45 7.77 18.08
C LEU A 97 -13.02 8.24 19.45
N ASP A 98 -14.35 8.32 19.57
CA ASP A 98 -15.04 8.79 20.79
C ASP A 98 -14.72 7.92 22.01
N ASN A 99 -14.46 6.64 21.81
CA ASN A 99 -14.05 5.71 22.87
C ASN A 99 -12.57 5.81 23.26
N GLY A 100 -11.83 6.78 22.67
CA GLY A 100 -10.40 7.03 22.95
C GLY A 100 -9.43 6.17 22.14
N SER A 101 -9.90 5.19 21.37
CA SER A 101 -9.03 4.40 20.49
C SER A 101 -8.57 5.20 19.27
N ILE A 102 -7.49 4.72 18.62
CA ILE A 102 -6.94 5.34 17.42
C ILE A 102 -7.23 4.45 16.22
N ALA A 103 -7.68 5.06 15.12
CA ALA A 103 -8.00 4.37 13.87
C ALA A 103 -7.44 5.12 12.65
N LEU A 104 -7.36 4.40 11.54
CA LEU A 104 -7.07 5.00 10.23
C LEU A 104 -8.35 5.64 9.67
N LYS A 105 -8.27 6.86 9.15
CA LYS A 105 -9.40 7.57 8.55
C LYS A 105 -9.19 7.88 7.08
N TYR A 106 -10.21 7.65 6.30
CA TYR A 106 -10.33 8.15 4.93
C TYR A 106 -11.38 9.26 4.87
N ASN A 107 -11.03 10.39 4.28
CA ASN A 107 -11.96 11.47 3.99
C ASN A 107 -11.88 11.84 2.51
N HIS A 108 -12.95 11.59 1.78
CA HIS A 108 -13.05 11.81 0.35
C HIS A 108 -12.73 13.25 -0.07
N LEU A 109 -13.22 14.24 0.66
CA LEU A 109 -12.98 15.66 0.34
C LEU A 109 -11.52 16.08 0.62
N HIS A 110 -10.85 15.46 1.59
CA HIS A 110 -9.42 15.69 1.82
C HIS A 110 -8.56 15.12 0.68
N VAL A 111 -8.91 13.94 0.16
CA VAL A 111 -8.23 13.37 -1.01
C VAL A 111 -8.51 14.22 -2.24
N CYS A 112 -9.76 14.63 -2.46
CA CYS A 112 -10.13 15.55 -3.53
C CYS A 112 -9.32 16.87 -3.45
N ALA A 113 -9.18 17.45 -2.26
CA ALA A 113 -8.37 18.65 -2.02
C ALA A 113 -6.89 18.43 -2.37
N PHE A 114 -6.34 17.31 -1.91
CA PHE A 114 -4.95 16.94 -2.18
C PHE A 114 -4.70 16.79 -3.68
N GLU A 115 -5.50 16.01 -4.39
CA GLU A 115 -5.30 15.73 -5.80
C GLU A 115 -5.49 16.95 -6.70
N ASN A 116 -6.50 17.79 -6.41
CA ASN A 116 -6.81 18.95 -7.25
C ASN A 116 -5.95 20.19 -6.95
N PHE A 117 -5.58 20.44 -5.69
CA PHE A 117 -4.97 21.71 -5.30
C PHE A 117 -3.54 21.59 -4.79
N ILE A 118 -3.13 20.43 -4.25
CA ILE A 118 -1.78 20.19 -3.75
C ILE A 118 -0.95 19.46 -4.80
N LEU A 119 -1.41 18.28 -5.21
CA LEU A 119 -0.76 17.44 -6.23
C LEU A 119 -0.92 18.05 -7.63
N LYS A 120 -2.05 18.71 -7.90
CA LYS A 120 -2.44 19.29 -9.20
C LYS A 120 -2.39 18.26 -10.33
N SER A 121 -2.88 17.05 -10.06
CA SER A 121 -2.89 15.96 -11.04
C SER A 121 -3.74 16.31 -12.25
N LYS A 122 -3.22 16.13 -13.48
CA LYS A 122 -3.85 16.51 -14.75
C LYS A 122 -5.30 16.06 -14.91
N ASN A 123 -5.65 14.88 -14.42
CA ASN A 123 -6.97 14.29 -14.56
C ASN A 123 -7.78 14.27 -13.24
N ALA A 124 -7.33 14.97 -12.19
CA ALA A 124 -8.03 14.98 -10.90
C ALA A 124 -9.50 15.41 -11.06
N LYS A 125 -9.74 16.50 -11.79
CA LYS A 125 -11.09 17.04 -12.00
C LYS A 125 -12.09 16.04 -12.61
N LYS A 126 -11.62 15.08 -13.39
CA LYS A 126 -12.50 14.06 -14.02
C LYS A 126 -13.00 12.99 -13.02
N ARG A 127 -12.38 12.88 -11.86
CA ARG A 127 -12.71 11.88 -10.83
C ARG A 127 -13.69 12.38 -9.78
N TYR A 128 -13.95 13.68 -9.75
CA TYR A 128 -14.75 14.33 -8.70
C TYR A 128 -15.86 15.15 -9.30
N THR A 129 -16.98 15.24 -8.58
CA THR A 129 -18.06 16.14 -8.96
C THR A 129 -17.66 17.60 -8.74
N ALA A 130 -18.32 18.55 -9.44
CA ALA A 130 -18.11 19.98 -9.21
C ALA A 130 -18.36 20.37 -7.74
N LYS A 131 -19.34 19.73 -7.09
CA LYS A 131 -19.67 19.91 -5.67
C LYS A 131 -18.52 19.46 -4.77
N ASP A 132 -17.90 18.30 -5.07
CA ASP A 132 -16.75 17.79 -4.29
C ASP A 132 -15.56 18.72 -4.42
N ILE A 133 -15.25 19.19 -5.63
CA ILE A 133 -14.14 20.12 -5.88
C ILE A 133 -14.37 21.44 -5.13
N PHE A 134 -15.59 21.97 -5.18
CA PHE A 134 -15.94 23.21 -4.46
C PHE A 134 -15.80 23.04 -2.93
N ASN A 135 -16.38 21.96 -2.38
CA ASN A 135 -16.32 21.68 -0.95
C ASN A 135 -14.90 21.39 -0.48
N SER A 136 -14.13 20.64 -1.25
CA SER A 136 -12.74 20.32 -0.94
C SER A 136 -11.84 21.56 -0.90
N LYS A 137 -12.08 22.54 -1.80
CA LYS A 137 -11.39 23.83 -1.76
C LYS A 137 -11.72 24.62 -0.49
N LYS A 138 -13.00 24.63 -0.09
CA LYS A 138 -13.41 25.27 1.19
C LYS A 138 -12.71 24.63 2.40
N ILE A 139 -12.64 23.32 2.43
CA ILE A 139 -11.96 22.58 3.51
C ILE A 139 -10.47 22.94 3.51
N LEU A 140 -9.80 22.87 2.38
CA LEU A 140 -8.37 23.19 2.27
C LEU A 140 -8.06 24.62 2.75
N ASN A 141 -8.92 25.59 2.40
CA ASN A 141 -8.74 26.99 2.81
C ASN A 141 -8.91 27.21 4.34
N LYS A 142 -9.58 26.28 5.03
CA LYS A 142 -9.74 26.31 6.49
C LYS A 142 -8.62 25.59 7.23
N MET A 143 -7.84 24.77 6.54
CA MET A 143 -6.72 24.04 7.13
C MET A 143 -5.55 24.98 7.41
N ASN A 144 -4.97 24.83 8.59
CA ASN A 144 -3.70 25.47 8.93
C ASN A 144 -2.50 24.73 8.32
N SER A 145 -1.31 25.34 8.40
CA SER A 145 -0.09 24.77 7.81
C SER A 145 0.29 23.40 8.36
N SER A 146 0.02 23.14 9.64
CA SER A 146 0.32 21.86 10.28
C SER A 146 -0.62 20.75 9.78
N GLU A 147 -1.90 21.04 9.63
CA GLU A 147 -2.89 20.12 9.07
C GLU A 147 -2.59 19.76 7.61
N ILE A 148 -2.22 20.76 6.79
CA ILE A 148 -1.79 20.53 5.39
C ILE A 148 -0.53 19.65 5.35
N LYS A 149 0.43 19.90 6.24
CA LYS A 149 1.65 19.09 6.34
C LYS A 149 1.34 17.64 6.74
N LEU A 150 0.44 17.44 7.69
CA LEU A 150 -0.01 16.12 8.12
C LEU A 150 -0.74 15.38 7.00
N LEU A 151 -1.67 16.05 6.30
CA LEU A 151 -2.38 15.50 5.15
C LEU A 151 -1.40 15.06 4.04
N LYS A 152 -0.43 15.91 3.70
CA LYS A 152 0.63 15.55 2.74
C LYS A 152 1.43 14.32 3.20
N LYS A 153 1.84 14.30 4.47
CA LYS A 153 2.59 13.18 5.04
C LYS A 153 1.78 11.87 4.99
N SER A 154 0.49 11.92 5.33
CA SER A 154 -0.38 10.74 5.31
C SER A 154 -0.59 10.20 3.88
N LEU A 155 -0.78 11.08 2.89
CA LEU A 155 -1.05 10.68 1.51
C LEU A 155 0.21 10.32 0.71
N LEU A 156 1.35 10.96 0.99
CA LEU A 156 2.64 10.65 0.34
C LEU A 156 3.37 9.48 1.00
N GLY A 157 3.14 9.31 2.30
CA GLY A 157 3.77 8.24 3.07
C GLY A 157 2.96 6.98 3.16
N GLY A 158 1.72 6.95 2.69
CA GLY A 158 0.70 5.90 2.73
C GLY A 158 1.20 4.52 3.20
N LEU A 159 0.40 3.53 3.22
CA LEU A 159 0.90 2.15 3.29
C LEU A 159 1.47 1.85 1.90
N ALA A 160 2.72 2.27 1.69
CA ALA A 160 3.37 2.15 0.39
C ALA A 160 3.47 0.68 -0.02
N ALA A 161 3.02 0.37 -1.21
CA ALA A 161 3.24 -0.95 -1.82
C ALA A 161 4.73 -1.19 -2.16
N ASN A 162 5.58 -0.22 -1.89
CA ASN A 162 7.04 -0.29 -2.06
C ASN A 162 7.74 0.59 -1.02
N ASP A 163 9.04 0.39 -0.82
CA ASP A 163 9.88 1.11 0.14
C ASP A 163 10.18 2.57 -0.26
N LYS A 164 9.56 3.08 -1.32
CA LYS A 164 9.83 4.37 -1.93
C LYS A 164 9.02 5.47 -1.27
N LYS A 165 9.69 6.48 -0.76
CA LYS A 165 9.05 7.74 -0.35
C LYS A 165 8.94 8.65 -1.57
N TYR A 166 7.73 9.11 -1.88
CA TYR A 166 7.48 9.98 -3.01
C TYR A 166 7.49 11.45 -2.61
N SER A 167 8.18 12.29 -3.40
CA SER A 167 7.87 13.71 -3.45
C SER A 167 6.59 13.95 -4.26
N ILE A 168 6.00 15.15 -4.18
CA ILE A 168 4.82 15.52 -5.01
C ILE A 168 5.14 15.38 -6.51
N LYS A 169 6.35 15.76 -6.92
CA LYS A 169 6.79 15.66 -8.32
C LYS A 169 6.92 14.20 -8.76
N ASP A 170 7.55 13.37 -7.92
CA ASP A 170 7.73 11.95 -8.23
C ASP A 170 6.39 11.22 -8.27
N LEU A 171 5.48 11.56 -7.35
CA LEU A 171 4.14 10.95 -7.33
C LEU A 171 3.36 11.30 -8.61
N ASN A 172 3.40 12.56 -9.07
CA ASN A 172 2.75 12.93 -10.33
C ASN A 172 3.34 12.19 -11.53
N TYR A 173 4.67 12.11 -11.62
CA TYR A 173 5.35 11.37 -12.67
C TYR A 173 4.96 9.89 -12.68
N GLU A 174 4.98 9.26 -11.52
CA GLU A 174 4.61 7.84 -11.39
C GLU A 174 3.13 7.60 -11.72
N ILE A 175 2.22 8.49 -11.29
CA ILE A 175 0.79 8.40 -11.63
C ILE A 175 0.62 8.47 -13.17
N ASP A 176 1.28 9.39 -13.83
CA ASP A 176 1.19 9.52 -15.28
C ASP A 176 1.77 8.26 -15.97
N SER A 177 2.89 7.71 -15.49
CA SER A 177 3.50 6.48 -16.03
C SER A 177 2.64 5.22 -15.92
N PHE A 178 1.66 5.17 -14.99
CA PHE A 178 0.67 4.09 -14.91
C PHE A 178 -0.57 4.33 -15.78
N ARG A 179 -0.71 5.50 -16.36
CA ARG A 179 -1.87 5.87 -17.20
C ARG A 179 -1.61 5.74 -18.69
N GLU A 180 -0.34 5.65 -19.07
CA GLU A 180 0.10 5.49 -20.46
C GLU A 180 0.12 4.00 -20.90
N LEU A 181 -0.38 3.10 -20.03
CA LEU A 181 -0.59 1.67 -20.30
C LEU A 181 -2.02 1.40 -20.74
#